data_8b6907cd4fe6f5f61d4b763b0b087c42
#
_entry.id   8b6907cd4fe6f5f61d4b763b0b087c42
#
_cell.length_a   1.000
_cell.length_b   1.000
_cell.length_c   1.000
_cell.angle_alpha   90.00
_cell.angle_beta   90.00
_cell.angle_gamma   90.00
#
_symmetry.space_group_name_H-M   'P 1'
#
loop_
_entity.id
_entity.type
_entity.pdbx_description
1 polymer ?
#
loop_
_entity_poly.entity_id
_entity_poly.type
_entity_poly.pdbx_seq_one_letter_code
_entity_poly.pdbx_strand_id
1 'polypeptide(L)'
;MHSRGVDIAAAAPILYMMTVASVPSGLGSASPGPASESWGRLAHLGILRFTGADALSFLQGQVSNDTQRLTDNTPLLAAYSSAQGRVLALIYLLPHSSGVAAILPREILAPTLERLRKFILRAKVRIEDAGESLVVAGQIGASPRADSRYVEDNGIGTAPVGHDRNRRWIICAPDKIAADDPLTARRFEEEWRLADIRAGLPQVYAATSEAFVAQMLNLDLLDGISFTKGCYTGQEIIARTQHLGRIKRRLFRLQLPPGAWSVGQALRLGDGRQGRLTEVIESQGQIEALAVLNVEPNPAGGDAPGKPPVEAAELPLPYDLLGPHVRE
;
A
#
# COMPACT_ATOMS: atom_id res chain seq x y z
N MET A 1 -42.66 -48.85 23.48
CA MET A 1 -41.67 -48.61 24.56
C MET A 1 -40.49 -47.83 23.96
N HIS A 2 -40.37 -46.62 24.42
CA HIS A 2 -39.24 -45.67 24.41
C HIS A 2 -38.46 -45.43 23.12
N SER A 3 -38.93 -44.41 22.41
CA SER A 3 -38.17 -43.57 21.51
C SER A 3 -37.19 -42.69 22.31
N ARG A 4 -35.89 -42.67 21.92
CA ARG A 4 -34.98 -41.59 22.34
C ARG A 4 -34.72 -40.73 21.13
N GLY A 5 -35.26 -39.53 21.17
CA GLY A 5 -34.92 -38.45 20.24
C GLY A 5 -33.49 -37.99 20.52
N VAL A 6 -32.74 -37.76 19.46
CA VAL A 6 -31.44 -37.10 19.48
C VAL A 6 -31.68 -35.63 19.19
N ASP A 7 -31.51 -34.79 20.22
CA ASP A 7 -31.50 -33.32 20.10
C ASP A 7 -30.25 -32.93 19.28
N ILE A 8 -30.52 -32.36 18.11
CA ILE A 8 -29.50 -31.63 17.34
C ILE A 8 -29.51 -30.19 17.84
N ALA A 9 -28.60 -29.91 18.78
CA ALA A 9 -28.33 -28.54 19.20
C ALA A 9 -27.76 -27.75 18.01
N ALA A 10 -28.53 -26.81 17.50
CA ALA A 10 -28.11 -25.85 16.50
C ALA A 10 -26.98 -24.97 17.10
N ALA A 11 -25.81 -25.06 16.54
CA ALA A 11 -24.73 -24.15 16.82
C ALA A 11 -25.07 -22.76 16.25
N ALA A 12 -25.36 -21.84 17.15
CA ALA A 12 -25.53 -20.43 16.79
C ALA A 12 -24.18 -19.85 16.30
N PRO A 13 -24.20 -18.97 15.29
CA PRO A 13 -23.01 -18.27 14.86
C PRO A 13 -22.56 -17.31 15.98
N ILE A 14 -21.29 -17.41 16.37
CA ILE A 14 -20.67 -16.49 17.31
C ILE A 14 -20.58 -15.12 16.62
N LEU A 15 -21.62 -14.31 16.80
CA LEU A 15 -21.63 -12.91 16.45
C LEU A 15 -20.74 -12.20 17.49
N TYR A 16 -19.51 -11.86 17.09
CA TYR A 16 -18.62 -11.05 17.92
C TYR A 16 -19.18 -9.61 17.97
N MET A 17 -20.07 -9.38 18.90
CA MET A 17 -20.54 -8.03 19.25
C MET A 17 -19.38 -7.28 19.92
N MET A 18 -18.69 -6.40 19.18
CA MET A 18 -17.85 -5.39 19.81
C MET A 18 -18.75 -4.33 20.43
N THR A 19 -18.84 -4.38 21.74
CA THR A 19 -19.56 -3.40 22.57
C THR A 19 -18.86 -2.04 22.44
N VAL A 20 -19.63 -1.03 22.04
CA VAL A 20 -19.21 0.38 22.11
C VAL A 20 -19.08 0.74 23.60
N ALA A 21 -17.86 0.89 24.08
CA ALA A 21 -17.59 1.30 25.45
C ALA A 21 -17.93 2.78 25.62
N SER A 22 -18.82 3.07 26.56
CA SER A 22 -19.21 4.40 27.02
C SER A 22 -17.99 5.16 27.56
N VAL A 23 -17.90 6.45 27.20
CA VAL A 23 -16.88 7.39 27.68
C VAL A 23 -17.08 7.66 29.17
N PRO A 24 -16.09 7.42 30.05
CA PRO A 24 -16.12 7.93 31.41
C PRO A 24 -15.53 9.34 31.46
N SER A 25 -16.30 10.28 32.00
CA SER A 25 -15.86 11.62 32.36
C SER A 25 -14.99 11.55 33.63
N GLY A 26 -13.69 11.87 33.51
CA GLY A 26 -12.80 11.95 34.67
C GLY A 26 -11.38 12.28 34.26
N LEU A 27 -10.92 13.50 34.52
CA LEU A 27 -9.55 13.94 34.41
C LEU A 27 -8.66 13.18 35.40
N GLY A 28 -7.84 12.27 34.88
CA GLY A 28 -6.75 11.63 35.57
C GLY A 28 -5.65 11.35 34.56
N SER A 29 -4.39 11.72 34.86
CA SER A 29 -3.21 11.45 34.05
C SER A 29 -3.05 9.94 33.87
N ALA A 30 -3.55 9.41 32.77
CA ALA A 30 -3.39 8.01 32.40
C ALA A 30 -2.26 7.91 31.38
N SER A 31 -1.30 7.02 31.68
CA SER A 31 -0.38 6.46 30.70
C SER A 31 -1.16 5.98 29.48
N PRO A 32 -0.66 6.11 28.26
CA PRO A 32 -1.37 5.63 27.08
C PRO A 32 -1.59 4.11 27.22
N GLY A 33 -2.85 3.72 27.41
CA GLY A 33 -3.27 2.33 27.30
C GLY A 33 -3.02 1.80 25.88
N PRO A 34 -3.08 0.47 25.67
CA PRO A 34 -2.90 -0.11 24.34
C PRO A 34 -3.87 0.58 23.37
N ALA A 35 -3.35 1.05 22.22
CA ALA A 35 -4.13 1.69 21.17
C ALA A 35 -5.33 0.78 20.84
N SER A 36 -6.55 1.34 20.89
CA SER A 36 -7.76 0.59 20.55
C SER A 36 -7.65 0.15 19.09
N GLU A 37 -7.89 -1.15 18.84
CA GLU A 37 -7.97 -1.67 17.48
C GLU A 37 -9.12 -0.95 16.74
N SER A 38 -8.80 -0.43 15.56
CA SER A 38 -9.78 0.14 14.63
C SER A 38 -9.70 -0.60 13.29
N TRP A 39 -10.83 -0.70 12.61
CA TRP A 39 -10.90 -1.29 11.27
C TRP A 39 -11.97 -0.57 10.44
N GLY A 40 -11.81 -0.63 9.12
CA GLY A 40 -12.76 -0.01 8.20
C GLY A 40 -12.47 -0.38 6.75
N ARG A 41 -13.46 -0.14 5.87
CA ARG A 41 -13.30 -0.31 4.44
C ARG A 41 -12.39 0.78 3.87
N LEU A 42 -11.53 0.39 2.92
CA LEU A 42 -10.63 1.29 2.20
C LEU A 42 -11.17 1.50 0.77
N ALA A 43 -12.19 2.34 0.64
CA ALA A 43 -12.94 2.54 -0.60
C ALA A 43 -12.09 3.14 -1.74
N HIS A 44 -11.00 3.84 -1.41
CA HIS A 44 -10.04 4.38 -2.38
C HIS A 44 -9.19 3.28 -3.05
N LEU A 45 -9.22 2.05 -2.55
CA LEU A 45 -8.52 0.90 -3.10
C LEU A 45 -9.48 -0.04 -3.84
N GLY A 46 -8.92 -0.80 -4.76
CA GLY A 46 -9.62 -1.85 -5.49
C GLY A 46 -8.76 -3.10 -5.63
N ILE A 47 -9.34 -4.18 -6.12
CA ILE A 47 -8.69 -5.47 -6.27
C ILE A 47 -8.78 -5.92 -7.72
N LEU A 48 -7.63 -6.18 -8.34
CA LEU A 48 -7.54 -7.02 -9.52
C LEU A 48 -7.33 -8.46 -9.07
N ARG A 49 -8.14 -9.38 -9.58
CA ARG A 49 -8.01 -10.81 -9.32
C ARG A 49 -7.38 -11.49 -10.52
N PHE A 50 -6.33 -12.27 -10.27
CA PHE A 50 -5.63 -13.08 -11.26
C PHE A 50 -5.91 -14.55 -10.97
N THR A 51 -6.53 -15.24 -11.94
CA THR A 51 -6.87 -16.67 -11.84
C THR A 51 -6.32 -17.44 -13.04
N GLY A 52 -6.21 -18.75 -12.89
CA GLY A 52 -5.73 -19.65 -13.93
C GLY A 52 -4.32 -20.18 -13.68
N ALA A 53 -3.95 -21.24 -14.41
CA ALA A 53 -2.72 -21.98 -14.18
C ALA A 53 -1.45 -21.12 -14.35
N ASP A 54 -1.52 -20.10 -15.20
CA ASP A 54 -0.36 -19.26 -15.51
C ASP A 54 -0.38 -17.90 -14.76
N ALA A 55 -1.27 -17.73 -13.75
CA ALA A 55 -1.41 -16.44 -13.05
C ALA A 55 -0.10 -15.94 -12.41
N LEU A 56 0.62 -16.81 -11.70
CA LEU A 56 1.89 -16.48 -11.07
C LEU A 56 2.99 -16.20 -12.09
N SER A 57 3.12 -17.05 -13.12
CA SER A 57 4.14 -16.87 -14.16
C SER A 57 3.88 -15.64 -15.01
N PHE A 58 2.62 -15.31 -15.26
CA PHE A 58 2.23 -14.08 -15.93
C PHE A 58 2.66 -12.85 -15.08
N LEU A 59 2.27 -12.82 -13.81
CA LEU A 59 2.66 -11.75 -12.89
C LEU A 59 4.18 -11.64 -12.75
N GLN A 60 4.90 -12.78 -12.75
CA GLN A 60 6.36 -12.81 -12.70
C GLN A 60 7.00 -11.99 -13.83
N GLY A 61 6.42 -11.98 -15.01
CA GLY A 61 6.88 -11.17 -16.15
C GLY A 61 6.43 -9.71 -16.14
N GLN A 62 5.54 -9.31 -15.23
CA GLN A 62 4.94 -7.97 -15.24
C GLN A 62 5.42 -7.07 -14.09
N VAL A 63 5.73 -7.62 -12.92
CA VAL A 63 6.00 -6.85 -11.71
C VAL A 63 7.44 -6.97 -11.23
N SER A 64 7.91 -5.99 -10.45
CA SER A 64 9.31 -5.90 -9.99
C SER A 64 9.70 -6.93 -8.94
N ASN A 65 8.75 -7.51 -8.20
CA ASN A 65 9.03 -8.47 -7.13
C ASN A 65 8.85 -9.92 -7.57
N ASP A 66 9.41 -10.86 -6.81
CA ASP A 66 9.37 -12.29 -7.12
C ASP A 66 8.06 -12.93 -6.66
N THR A 67 7.16 -13.17 -7.62
CA THR A 67 5.84 -13.74 -7.35
C THR A 67 5.85 -15.21 -6.88
N GLN A 68 6.99 -15.91 -7.00
CA GLN A 68 7.12 -17.25 -6.43
C GLN A 68 6.97 -17.24 -4.90
N ARG A 69 7.32 -16.15 -4.24
CA ARG A 69 7.14 -15.97 -2.78
C ARG A 69 5.67 -16.01 -2.33
N LEU A 70 4.72 -15.78 -3.24
CA LEU A 70 3.29 -15.92 -2.95
C LEU A 70 2.89 -17.38 -2.64
N THR A 71 3.63 -18.37 -3.16
CA THR A 71 3.37 -19.80 -2.86
C THR A 71 3.60 -20.14 -1.39
N ASP A 72 4.41 -19.34 -0.69
CA ASP A 72 4.68 -19.47 0.75
C ASP A 72 3.78 -18.56 1.60
N ASN A 73 2.68 -18.07 1.02
CA ASN A 73 1.76 -17.12 1.63
C ASN A 73 2.44 -15.80 2.05
N THR A 74 3.51 -15.39 1.38
CA THR A 74 4.21 -14.12 1.63
C THR A 74 3.54 -13.00 0.83
N PRO A 75 2.95 -11.99 1.48
CA PRO A 75 2.45 -10.79 0.80
C PRO A 75 3.60 -10.02 0.15
N LEU A 76 3.37 -9.42 -1.01
CA LEU A 76 4.41 -8.71 -1.74
C LEU A 76 3.96 -7.29 -2.09
N LEU A 77 4.85 -6.32 -1.89
CA LEU A 77 4.79 -5.03 -2.57
C LEU A 77 5.56 -5.15 -3.89
N ALA A 78 5.01 -4.63 -4.98
CA ALA A 78 5.67 -4.65 -6.28
C ALA A 78 5.31 -3.42 -7.12
N ALA A 79 6.23 -3.00 -7.98
CA ALA A 79 5.95 -2.03 -9.04
C ALA A 79 5.52 -2.74 -10.32
N TYR A 80 4.44 -2.26 -10.92
CA TYR A 80 4.11 -2.47 -12.32
C TYR A 80 4.61 -1.28 -13.12
N SER A 81 5.50 -1.50 -14.08
CA SER A 81 6.22 -0.44 -14.77
C SER A 81 6.03 -0.47 -16.28
N SER A 82 6.24 0.66 -16.94
CA SER A 82 6.38 0.73 -18.39
C SER A 82 7.73 0.14 -18.83
N ALA A 83 7.92 -0.09 -20.14
CA ALA A 83 9.18 -0.55 -20.70
C ALA A 83 10.36 0.42 -20.39
N GLN A 84 10.06 1.71 -20.17
CA GLN A 84 11.02 2.73 -19.75
C GLN A 84 11.29 2.73 -18.24
N GLY A 85 10.82 1.71 -17.49
CA GLY A 85 11.02 1.58 -16.06
C GLY A 85 10.24 2.59 -15.20
N ARG A 86 9.27 3.32 -15.81
CA ARG A 86 8.42 4.23 -15.07
C ARG A 86 7.29 3.47 -14.41
N VAL A 87 7.10 3.71 -13.10
CA VAL A 87 6.06 3.04 -12.32
C VAL A 87 4.68 3.53 -12.72
N LEU A 88 3.85 2.62 -13.19
CA LEU A 88 2.45 2.84 -13.57
C LEU A 88 1.52 2.67 -12.37
N ALA A 89 1.82 1.66 -11.55
CA ALA A 89 1.09 1.34 -10.33
C ALA A 89 2.01 0.67 -9.30
N LEU A 90 1.77 0.92 -8.03
CA LEU A 90 2.23 0.07 -6.93
C LEU A 90 1.11 -0.90 -6.59
N ILE A 91 1.47 -2.17 -6.42
CA ILE A 91 0.53 -3.25 -6.25
C ILE A 91 0.94 -4.08 -5.03
N TYR A 92 0.01 -4.25 -4.09
CA TYR A 92 0.14 -5.24 -3.03
C TYR A 92 -0.46 -6.56 -3.52
N LEU A 93 0.39 -7.57 -3.69
CA LEU A 93 0.00 -8.91 -4.12
C LEU A 93 -0.21 -9.80 -2.90
N LEU A 94 -1.39 -10.37 -2.80
CA LEU A 94 -1.76 -11.31 -1.74
C LEU A 94 -2.18 -12.64 -2.36
N PRO A 95 -1.70 -13.77 -1.86
CA PRO A 95 -2.28 -15.06 -2.20
C PRO A 95 -3.73 -15.10 -1.70
N HIS A 96 -4.62 -15.69 -2.44
CA HIS A 96 -6.04 -15.81 -2.10
C HIS A 96 -6.57 -17.13 -2.62
N SER A 97 -7.52 -17.74 -1.94
CA SER A 97 -8.10 -19.04 -2.34
C SER A 97 -8.64 -19.04 -3.77
N SER A 98 -9.08 -17.89 -4.28
CA SER A 98 -9.54 -17.73 -5.67
C SER A 98 -8.43 -17.30 -6.65
N GLY A 99 -7.16 -17.32 -6.27
CA GLY A 99 -6.03 -16.91 -7.12
C GLY A 99 -5.11 -15.88 -6.43
N VAL A 100 -4.64 -14.86 -7.17
CA VAL A 100 -3.87 -13.75 -6.60
C VAL A 100 -4.73 -12.49 -6.56
N ALA A 101 -4.84 -11.88 -5.39
CA ALA A 101 -5.47 -10.59 -5.21
C ALA A 101 -4.40 -9.49 -5.28
N ALA A 102 -4.61 -8.51 -6.15
CA ALA A 102 -3.72 -7.38 -6.35
C ALA A 102 -4.43 -6.09 -5.93
N ILE A 103 -4.00 -5.49 -4.82
CA ILE A 103 -4.57 -4.25 -4.27
C ILE A 103 -3.84 -3.06 -4.87
N LEU A 104 -4.57 -2.08 -5.38
CA LEU A 104 -4.05 -0.82 -5.92
C LEU A 104 -5.12 0.27 -5.82
N PRO A 105 -4.75 1.58 -6.00
CA PRO A 105 -5.73 2.65 -6.01
C PRO A 105 -6.81 2.44 -7.09
N ARG A 106 -8.07 2.63 -6.68
CA ARG A 106 -9.24 2.39 -7.54
C ARG A 106 -9.22 3.24 -8.80
N GLU A 107 -8.73 4.47 -8.71
CA GLU A 107 -8.68 5.39 -9.86
C GLU A 107 -7.76 4.93 -10.99
N ILE A 108 -6.74 4.11 -10.70
CA ILE A 108 -5.83 3.55 -11.71
C ILE A 108 -6.09 2.06 -12.00
N LEU A 109 -7.11 1.46 -11.37
CA LEU A 109 -7.41 0.04 -11.53
C LEU A 109 -7.81 -0.31 -12.97
N ALA A 110 -8.77 0.43 -13.54
CA ALA A 110 -9.24 0.16 -14.90
C ALA A 110 -8.14 0.32 -15.95
N PRO A 111 -7.36 1.43 -16.01
CA PRO A 111 -6.26 1.56 -16.96
C PRO A 111 -5.16 0.50 -16.74
N THR A 112 -4.90 0.09 -15.50
CA THR A 112 -3.95 -1.00 -15.20
C THR A 112 -4.45 -2.34 -15.74
N LEU A 113 -5.73 -2.67 -15.52
CA LEU A 113 -6.36 -3.87 -16.03
C LEU A 113 -6.30 -3.95 -17.56
N GLU A 114 -6.70 -2.87 -18.24
CA GLU A 114 -6.67 -2.80 -19.71
C GLU A 114 -5.27 -2.98 -20.27
N ARG A 115 -4.26 -2.39 -19.61
CA ARG A 115 -2.87 -2.52 -20.01
C ARG A 115 -2.35 -3.93 -19.81
N LEU A 116 -2.60 -4.56 -18.66
CA LEU A 116 -2.20 -5.93 -18.36
C LEU A 116 -2.83 -6.93 -19.35
N ARG A 117 -4.09 -6.75 -19.72
CA ARG A 117 -4.79 -7.61 -20.68
C ARG A 117 -4.10 -7.69 -22.06
N LYS A 118 -3.42 -6.62 -22.48
CA LYS A 118 -2.66 -6.60 -23.75
C LYS A 118 -1.49 -7.57 -23.78
N PHE A 119 -1.00 -7.98 -22.60
CA PHE A 119 0.10 -8.94 -22.48
C PHE A 119 -0.36 -10.39 -22.29
N ILE A 120 -1.68 -10.65 -22.21
CA ILE A 120 -2.25 -12.01 -22.18
C ILE A 120 -2.27 -12.55 -23.59
N LEU A 121 -1.16 -13.12 -24.05
CA LEU A 121 -1.07 -13.67 -25.40
C LEU A 121 -1.60 -15.11 -25.45
N ARG A 122 -0.86 -16.05 -24.85
CA ARG A 122 -1.18 -17.48 -24.80
C ARG A 122 -1.30 -18.00 -23.36
N ALA A 123 -1.06 -17.12 -22.36
CA ALA A 123 -1.10 -17.49 -20.97
C ALA A 123 -2.53 -17.85 -20.54
N LYS A 124 -2.65 -18.93 -19.79
CA LYS A 124 -3.93 -19.37 -19.16
C LYS A 124 -4.17 -18.55 -17.90
N VAL A 125 -4.39 -17.26 -18.06
CA VAL A 125 -4.67 -16.30 -16.98
C VAL A 125 -5.91 -15.49 -17.33
N ARG A 126 -6.76 -15.27 -16.34
CA ARG A 126 -7.87 -14.32 -16.38
C ARG A 126 -7.59 -13.22 -15.37
N ILE A 127 -7.79 -11.96 -15.79
CA ILE A 127 -7.64 -10.78 -14.95
C ILE A 127 -8.96 -10.03 -14.95
N GLU A 128 -9.48 -9.73 -13.76
CA GLU A 128 -10.76 -9.03 -13.61
C GLU A 128 -10.72 -8.06 -12.44
N ASP A 129 -11.56 -7.02 -12.49
CA ASP A 129 -11.90 -6.22 -11.31
C ASP A 129 -12.78 -7.09 -10.40
N ALA A 130 -12.32 -7.32 -9.18
CA ALA A 130 -13.02 -8.14 -8.21
C ALA A 130 -13.96 -7.33 -7.30
N GLY A 131 -14.17 -6.04 -7.55
CA GLY A 131 -14.90 -5.14 -6.65
C GLY A 131 -16.33 -5.53 -6.32
N GLU A 132 -16.99 -6.38 -7.14
CA GLU A 132 -18.30 -6.94 -6.85
C GLU A 132 -18.24 -8.12 -5.85
N SER A 133 -17.13 -8.84 -5.81
CA SER A 133 -16.96 -10.07 -5.03
C SER A 133 -16.02 -9.92 -3.83
N LEU A 134 -15.11 -8.94 -3.86
CA LEU A 134 -14.12 -8.70 -2.82
C LEU A 134 -14.02 -7.22 -2.49
N VAL A 135 -13.86 -6.92 -1.22
CA VAL A 135 -13.55 -5.58 -0.73
C VAL A 135 -12.22 -5.57 0.00
N VAL A 136 -11.55 -4.41 -0.03
CA VAL A 136 -10.37 -4.14 0.79
C VAL A 136 -10.81 -3.42 2.04
N ALA A 137 -10.34 -3.91 3.18
CA ALA A 137 -10.42 -3.20 4.45
C ALA A 137 -9.05 -3.21 5.12
N GLY A 138 -8.89 -2.37 6.13
CA GLY A 138 -7.70 -2.29 6.96
C GLY A 138 -8.03 -2.48 8.43
N GLN A 139 -7.04 -2.90 9.20
CA GLN A 139 -7.05 -2.89 10.66
C GLN A 139 -5.81 -2.14 11.15
N ILE A 140 -6.01 -1.20 12.08
CA ILE A 140 -4.96 -0.42 12.75
C ILE A 140 -4.97 -0.79 14.22
N GLY A 141 -3.80 -0.82 14.87
CA GLY A 141 -3.67 -1.22 16.28
C GLY A 141 -3.70 -2.72 16.48
N ALA A 142 -3.60 -3.52 15.39
CA ALA A 142 -3.55 -4.97 15.51
C ALA A 142 -2.39 -5.40 16.41
N SER A 143 -2.67 -6.33 17.34
CA SER A 143 -1.61 -6.97 18.13
C SER A 143 -0.58 -7.60 17.18
N PRO A 144 0.72 -7.37 17.39
CA PRO A 144 1.75 -7.95 16.54
C PRO A 144 1.63 -9.48 16.57
N ARG A 145 1.19 -10.06 15.45
CA ARG A 145 1.29 -11.52 15.29
C ARG A 145 2.71 -11.84 14.86
N ALA A 146 3.24 -12.93 15.39
CA ALA A 146 4.55 -13.45 15.00
C ALA A 146 4.60 -13.85 13.50
N ASP A 147 3.44 -14.09 12.90
CA ASP A 147 3.32 -14.51 11.51
C ASP A 147 3.20 -13.30 10.58
N SER A 148 4.19 -13.16 9.68
CA SER A 148 4.24 -12.18 8.61
C SER A 148 3.55 -12.63 7.33
N ARG A 149 2.81 -13.74 7.35
CA ARG A 149 2.20 -14.38 6.20
C ARG A 149 0.73 -13.97 6.03
N TYR A 150 0.24 -14.18 4.82
CA TYR A 150 -1.19 -14.16 4.55
C TYR A 150 -1.87 -15.36 5.18
N VAL A 151 -2.99 -15.13 5.81
CA VAL A 151 -3.87 -16.17 6.39
C VAL A 151 -5.28 -15.93 5.91
N GLU A 152 -5.94 -16.97 5.43
CA GLU A 152 -7.36 -16.93 5.07
C GLU A 152 -8.15 -17.89 5.95
N ASP A 153 -9.15 -17.38 6.64
CA ASP A 153 -10.07 -18.15 7.47
C ASP A 153 -11.51 -17.70 7.23
N ASN A 154 -12.40 -18.67 7.00
CA ASN A 154 -13.82 -18.43 6.76
C ASN A 154 -14.11 -17.39 5.65
N GLY A 155 -13.26 -17.32 4.61
CA GLY A 155 -13.37 -16.37 3.50
C GLY A 155 -12.96 -14.94 3.87
N ILE A 156 -12.21 -14.77 4.96
CA ILE A 156 -11.56 -13.51 5.34
C ILE A 156 -10.05 -13.71 5.24
N GLY A 157 -9.44 -13.08 4.27
CA GLY A 157 -8.00 -13.04 4.09
C GLY A 157 -7.39 -11.90 4.88
N THR A 158 -6.31 -12.15 5.61
CA THR A 158 -5.58 -11.13 6.36
C THR A 158 -4.09 -11.20 6.07
N ALA A 159 -3.43 -10.05 5.97
CA ALA A 159 -2.00 -9.94 5.73
C ALA A 159 -1.41 -8.72 6.45
N PRO A 160 -0.14 -8.75 6.87
CA PRO A 160 0.55 -7.56 7.37
C PRO A 160 0.73 -6.53 6.24
N VAL A 161 0.84 -5.25 6.61
CA VAL A 161 1.11 -4.15 5.68
C VAL A 161 2.63 -3.91 5.62
N GLY A 162 3.32 -4.57 4.71
CA GLY A 162 4.78 -4.43 4.59
C GLY A 162 5.48 -4.72 5.92
N HIS A 163 6.32 -3.78 6.38
CA HIS A 163 7.03 -3.87 7.66
C HIS A 163 6.23 -3.29 8.85
N ASP A 164 5.05 -2.72 8.60
CA ASP A 164 4.19 -2.17 9.65
C ASP A 164 3.39 -3.29 10.34
N ARG A 165 3.89 -3.72 11.49
CA ARG A 165 3.30 -4.82 12.26
C ARG A 165 2.01 -4.46 12.99
N ASN A 166 1.68 -3.17 13.07
CA ASN A 166 0.48 -2.69 13.74
C ASN A 166 -0.72 -2.61 12.80
N ARG A 167 -0.52 -2.86 11.50
CA ARG A 167 -1.60 -2.80 10.50
C ARG A 167 -1.72 -4.11 9.73
N ARG A 168 -2.94 -4.39 9.32
CA ARG A 168 -3.26 -5.55 8.49
C ARG A 168 -4.18 -5.18 7.34
N TRP A 169 -3.90 -5.75 6.18
CA TRP A 169 -4.87 -5.86 5.11
C TRP A 169 -5.94 -6.88 5.49
N ILE A 170 -7.18 -6.58 5.11
CA ILE A 170 -8.30 -7.51 5.16
C ILE A 170 -8.92 -7.57 3.77
N ILE A 171 -9.11 -8.78 3.24
CA ILE A 171 -9.81 -9.04 1.99
C ILE A 171 -10.92 -10.02 2.27
N CYS A 172 -12.14 -9.67 1.91
CA CYS A 172 -13.29 -10.56 2.07
C CYS A 172 -14.43 -10.17 1.13
N ALA A 173 -15.46 -11.00 1.08
CA ALA A 173 -16.70 -10.65 0.40
C ALA A 173 -17.39 -9.45 1.08
N PRO A 174 -18.12 -8.62 0.32
CA PRO A 174 -18.75 -7.39 0.83
C PRO A 174 -19.69 -7.59 2.02
N ASP A 175 -20.33 -8.75 2.12
CA ASP A 175 -21.27 -9.13 3.19
C ASP A 175 -20.58 -9.51 4.51
N LYS A 176 -19.27 -9.77 4.49
CA LYS A 176 -18.48 -10.12 5.67
C LYS A 176 -18.10 -8.91 6.52
N ILE A 177 -18.13 -7.72 5.95
CA ILE A 177 -17.80 -6.46 6.63
C ILE A 177 -18.96 -5.49 6.45
N ALA A 178 -19.54 -5.05 7.56
CA ALA A 178 -20.57 -4.02 7.54
C ALA A 178 -20.02 -2.75 6.86
N ALA A 179 -20.90 -2.05 6.17
CA ALA A 179 -20.57 -0.72 5.66
C ALA A 179 -20.59 0.26 6.83
N ASP A 180 -19.50 1.02 6.98
CA ASP A 180 -19.47 2.14 7.91
C ASP A 180 -20.36 3.27 7.41
N ASP A 181 -20.82 4.13 8.32
CA ASP A 181 -21.37 5.41 7.88
C ASP A 181 -20.28 6.23 7.15
N PRO A 182 -20.66 7.10 6.21
CA PRO A 182 -19.68 7.78 5.35
C PRO A 182 -18.63 8.61 6.09
N LEU A 183 -18.98 9.16 7.26
CA LEU A 183 -18.05 9.98 8.05
C LEU A 183 -17.01 9.10 8.74
N THR A 184 -17.44 8.00 9.35
CA THR A 184 -16.54 7.01 9.97
C THR A 184 -15.61 6.38 8.94
N ALA A 185 -16.15 5.98 7.78
CA ALA A 185 -15.37 5.44 6.68
C ALA A 185 -14.28 6.41 6.21
N ARG A 186 -14.64 7.68 6.03
CA ARG A 186 -13.67 8.72 5.62
C ARG A 186 -12.57 8.93 6.66
N ARG A 187 -12.93 9.02 7.94
CA ARG A 187 -11.96 9.20 9.04
C ARG A 187 -10.98 8.03 9.11
N PHE A 188 -11.48 6.80 8.98
CA PHE A 188 -10.63 5.62 8.96
C PHE A 188 -9.69 5.61 7.75
N GLU A 189 -10.17 5.99 6.57
CA GLU A 189 -9.35 6.10 5.37
C GLU A 189 -8.24 7.16 5.53
N GLU A 190 -8.56 8.32 6.10
CA GLU A 190 -7.59 9.37 6.41
C GLU A 190 -6.53 8.87 7.42
N GLU A 191 -6.95 8.16 8.46
CA GLU A 191 -6.05 7.55 9.45
C GLU A 191 -5.15 6.49 8.80
N TRP A 192 -5.70 5.65 7.93
CA TRP A 192 -4.94 4.64 7.18
C TRP A 192 -3.87 5.28 6.29
N ARG A 193 -4.24 6.26 5.49
CA ARG A 193 -3.31 6.97 4.60
C ARG A 193 -2.24 7.75 5.39
N LEU A 194 -2.60 8.32 6.53
CA LEU A 194 -1.64 8.95 7.44
C LEU A 194 -0.65 7.92 7.99
N ALA A 195 -1.11 6.72 8.31
CA ALA A 195 -0.23 5.63 8.74
C ALA A 195 0.69 5.17 7.60
N ASP A 196 0.25 5.16 6.33
CA ASP A 196 1.11 4.91 5.16
C ASP A 196 2.22 5.98 5.06
N ILE A 197 1.88 7.27 5.21
CA ILE A 197 2.86 8.36 5.23
C ILE A 197 3.90 8.13 6.33
N ARG A 198 3.47 7.78 7.54
CA ARG A 198 4.34 7.57 8.70
C ARG A 198 5.22 6.33 8.57
N ALA A 199 4.71 5.30 7.91
CA ALA A 199 5.47 4.09 7.57
C ALA A 199 6.38 4.27 6.35
N GLY A 200 6.31 5.41 5.65
CA GLY A 200 7.06 5.66 4.44
C GLY A 200 6.66 4.75 3.28
N LEU A 201 5.41 4.28 3.27
CA LEU A 201 4.84 3.42 2.24
C LEU A 201 4.21 4.29 1.13
N PRO A 202 4.84 4.36 -0.05
CA PRO A 202 4.30 5.18 -1.14
C PRO A 202 3.07 4.55 -1.77
N GLN A 203 2.28 5.40 -2.43
CA GLN A 203 1.25 4.98 -3.37
C GLN A 203 1.44 5.71 -4.70
N VAL A 204 0.94 5.13 -5.78
CA VAL A 204 0.92 5.75 -7.12
C VAL A 204 -0.51 5.96 -7.53
N TYR A 205 -0.87 7.20 -7.73
CA TYR A 205 -2.18 7.67 -8.16
C TYR A 205 -2.14 8.12 -9.63
N ALA A 206 -3.27 8.43 -10.22
CA ALA A 206 -3.33 8.90 -11.61
C ALA A 206 -2.41 10.11 -11.86
N ALA A 207 -2.35 11.05 -10.91
CA ALA A 207 -1.49 12.25 -10.97
C ALA A 207 0.01 11.96 -10.88
N THR A 208 0.42 10.76 -10.46
CA THR A 208 1.82 10.37 -10.24
C THR A 208 2.22 9.11 -11.03
N SER A 209 1.30 8.52 -11.77
CA SER A 209 1.60 7.41 -12.69
C SER A 209 2.63 7.85 -13.75
N GLU A 210 3.61 7.00 -14.00
CA GLU A 210 4.77 7.25 -14.88
C GLU A 210 5.73 8.39 -14.44
N ALA A 211 5.49 9.01 -13.27
CA ALA A 211 6.36 10.10 -12.80
C ALA A 211 7.71 9.60 -12.28
N PHE A 212 7.79 8.39 -11.73
CA PHE A 212 8.93 7.89 -10.97
C PHE A 212 9.43 6.54 -11.48
N VAL A 213 10.70 6.21 -11.17
CA VAL A 213 11.22 4.84 -11.20
C VAL A 213 11.12 4.24 -9.78
N ALA A 214 11.18 2.91 -9.68
CA ALA A 214 10.90 2.19 -8.43
C ALA A 214 11.78 2.64 -7.24
N GLN A 215 13.08 2.89 -7.47
CA GLN A 215 13.99 3.33 -6.41
C GLN A 215 13.70 4.76 -5.92
N MET A 216 13.09 5.62 -6.74
CA MET A 216 12.67 6.95 -6.29
C MET A 216 11.55 6.86 -5.25
N LEU A 217 10.79 5.76 -5.27
CA LEU A 217 9.74 5.44 -4.30
C LEU A 217 10.25 4.57 -3.15
N ASN A 218 11.57 4.43 -3.00
CA ASN A 218 12.25 3.61 -2.00
C ASN A 218 11.90 2.11 -2.04
N LEU A 219 11.43 1.58 -3.17
CA LEU A 219 11.02 0.18 -3.26
C LEU A 219 12.18 -0.81 -3.08
N ASP A 220 13.40 -0.40 -3.32
CA ASP A 220 14.61 -1.16 -3.01
C ASP A 220 14.87 -1.29 -1.51
N LEU A 221 14.35 -0.37 -0.69
CA LEU A 221 14.41 -0.37 0.77
C LEU A 221 13.18 -1.03 1.41
N LEU A 222 12.09 -1.13 0.65
CA LEU A 222 10.79 -1.64 1.10
C LEU A 222 10.52 -3.09 0.66
N ASP A 223 11.54 -3.84 0.26
CA ASP A 223 11.39 -5.21 -0.32
C ASP A 223 10.42 -5.25 -1.52
N GLY A 224 10.33 -4.15 -2.28
CA GLY A 224 9.43 -4.02 -3.43
C GLY A 224 10.07 -4.40 -4.77
N ILE A 225 11.35 -4.77 -4.79
CA ILE A 225 12.12 -5.16 -5.97
C ILE A 225 12.90 -6.43 -5.68
N SER A 226 12.79 -7.42 -6.55
CA SER A 226 13.71 -8.55 -6.57
C SER A 226 14.76 -8.33 -7.66
N PHE A 227 16.03 -8.31 -7.27
CA PHE A 227 17.16 -8.20 -8.20
C PHE A 227 17.68 -9.56 -8.69
N THR A 228 17.16 -10.66 -8.15
CA THR A 228 17.57 -12.03 -8.45
C THR A 228 16.57 -12.81 -9.29
N LYS A 229 15.34 -12.30 -9.44
CA LYS A 229 14.30 -12.92 -10.27
C LYS A 229 14.61 -12.82 -11.77
N GLY A 230 13.88 -13.58 -12.59
CA GLY A 230 13.93 -13.49 -14.05
C GLY A 230 13.40 -12.18 -14.63
N CYS A 231 13.41 -12.04 -15.95
CA CYS A 231 13.06 -10.81 -16.66
C CYS A 231 11.61 -10.37 -16.42
N TYR A 232 11.41 -9.05 -16.32
CA TYR A 232 10.11 -8.40 -16.25
C TYR A 232 10.13 -7.03 -16.94
N THR A 233 8.96 -6.48 -17.24
CA THR A 233 8.83 -5.20 -17.94
C THR A 233 9.49 -4.05 -17.16
N GLY A 234 10.41 -3.32 -17.79
CA GLY A 234 11.12 -2.17 -17.19
C GLY A 234 12.34 -2.52 -16.34
N GLN A 235 12.70 -3.82 -16.22
CA GLN A 235 13.81 -4.28 -15.39
C GLN A 235 15.16 -3.63 -15.76
N GLU A 236 15.43 -3.39 -17.04
CA GLU A 236 16.72 -2.83 -17.47
C GLU A 236 17.03 -1.51 -16.77
N ILE A 237 16.08 -0.59 -16.73
CA ILE A 237 16.25 0.72 -16.08
C ILE A 237 16.38 0.58 -14.56
N ILE A 238 15.59 -0.31 -13.96
CA ILE A 238 15.62 -0.56 -12.51
C ILE A 238 16.98 -1.18 -12.12
N ALA A 239 17.44 -2.20 -12.85
CA ALA A 239 18.74 -2.83 -12.60
C ALA A 239 19.91 -1.86 -12.85
N ARG A 240 19.86 -1.09 -13.94
CA ARG A 240 20.88 -0.07 -14.24
C ARG A 240 20.96 0.99 -13.14
N THR A 241 19.84 1.44 -12.62
CA THR A 241 19.79 2.41 -11.51
C THR A 241 20.45 1.84 -10.27
N GLN A 242 20.28 0.55 -9.98
CA GLN A 242 20.85 -0.13 -8.82
C GLN A 242 22.37 -0.32 -8.94
N HIS A 243 22.87 -0.73 -10.10
CA HIS A 243 24.27 -1.17 -10.26
C HIS A 243 25.19 -0.09 -10.80
N LEU A 244 24.68 0.87 -11.55
CA LEU A 244 25.52 1.86 -12.28
C LEU A 244 25.16 3.30 -11.92
N GLY A 245 24.08 3.53 -11.17
CA GLY A 245 23.52 4.85 -10.93
C GLY A 245 23.57 5.28 -9.48
N ARG A 246 23.93 6.55 -9.24
CA ARG A 246 23.62 7.22 -7.99
C ARG A 246 22.11 7.56 -8.01
N ILE A 247 21.37 7.12 -7.02
CA ILE A 247 19.94 7.46 -6.89
C ILE A 247 19.85 8.93 -6.48
N LYS A 248 19.48 9.78 -7.45
CA LYS A 248 19.44 11.23 -7.29
C LYS A 248 18.17 11.74 -6.64
N ARG A 249 17.14 10.90 -6.53
CA ARG A 249 15.83 11.22 -5.95
C ARG A 249 15.38 10.08 -5.07
N ARG A 250 14.79 10.42 -3.93
CA ARG A 250 14.24 9.48 -2.95
C ARG A 250 12.90 9.99 -2.42
N LEU A 251 12.14 9.09 -1.83
CA LEU A 251 10.93 9.42 -1.10
C LEU A 251 11.30 9.90 0.30
N PHE A 252 10.77 11.06 0.67
CA PHE A 252 10.93 11.69 1.98
C PHE A 252 9.57 11.90 2.62
N ARG A 253 9.54 11.89 3.95
CA ARG A 253 8.37 12.29 4.73
C ARG A 253 8.54 13.74 5.18
N LEU A 254 7.50 14.54 4.97
CA LEU A 254 7.51 15.97 5.24
C LEU A 254 6.34 16.38 6.13
N GLN A 255 6.58 17.37 6.96
CA GLN A 255 5.54 18.22 7.53
C GLN A 255 5.46 19.50 6.70
N LEU A 256 4.32 19.76 6.11
CA LEU A 256 4.08 20.92 5.26
C LEU A 256 3.43 22.06 6.07
N PRO A 257 3.67 23.32 5.70
CA PRO A 257 2.94 24.44 6.29
C PRO A 257 1.46 24.40 5.88
N PRO A 258 0.59 25.10 6.62
CA PRO A 258 -0.82 25.26 6.24
C PRO A 258 -0.96 25.74 4.80
N GLY A 259 -1.85 25.14 4.04
CA GLY A 259 -2.08 25.44 2.63
C GLY A 259 -2.82 24.35 1.90
N ALA A 260 -3.20 24.62 0.65
CA ALA A 260 -3.84 23.64 -0.21
C ALA A 260 -2.77 22.80 -0.93
N TRP A 261 -2.65 21.56 -0.56
CA TRP A 261 -1.71 20.60 -1.12
C TRP A 261 -2.45 19.45 -1.81
N SER A 262 -1.88 18.95 -2.89
CA SER A 262 -2.45 17.82 -3.62
C SER A 262 -1.38 16.84 -4.11
N VAL A 263 -1.76 15.58 -4.24
CA VAL A 263 -0.95 14.55 -4.88
C VAL A 263 -0.57 14.98 -6.29
N GLY A 264 0.68 14.74 -6.68
CA GLY A 264 1.22 15.16 -7.97
C GLY A 264 1.71 16.60 -8.03
N GLN A 265 1.43 17.42 -7.00
CA GLN A 265 1.90 18.80 -6.97
C GLN A 265 3.43 18.86 -6.86
N ALA A 266 4.04 19.68 -7.72
CA ALA A 266 5.47 19.98 -7.63
C ALA A 266 5.74 20.99 -6.51
N LEU A 267 6.84 20.81 -5.79
CA LEU A 267 7.29 21.71 -4.71
C LEU A 267 8.80 21.94 -4.79
N ARG A 268 9.23 23.07 -4.20
CA ARG A 268 10.61 23.40 -3.94
C ARG A 268 10.76 23.70 -2.48
N LEU A 269 11.74 23.10 -1.80
CA LEU A 269 12.02 23.35 -0.39
C LEU A 269 12.94 24.56 -0.21
N GLY A 270 12.97 25.12 1.00
CA GLY A 270 13.85 26.22 1.39
C GLY A 270 15.34 25.90 1.22
N ASP A 271 15.73 24.62 1.37
CA ASP A 271 17.09 24.11 1.16
C ASP A 271 17.47 23.93 -0.33
N GLY A 272 16.56 24.23 -1.26
CA GLY A 272 16.75 24.13 -2.71
C GLY A 272 16.45 22.78 -3.31
N ARG A 273 16.10 21.75 -2.54
CA ARG A 273 15.61 20.47 -3.07
C ARG A 273 14.25 20.66 -3.74
N GLN A 274 14.02 19.93 -4.80
CA GLN A 274 12.79 20.01 -5.59
C GLN A 274 12.22 18.61 -5.84
N GLY A 275 10.91 18.53 -6.04
CA GLY A 275 10.26 17.27 -6.34
C GLY A 275 8.74 17.37 -6.42
N ARG A 276 8.09 16.27 -6.07
CA ARG A 276 6.66 16.09 -6.27
C ARG A 276 6.03 15.30 -5.14
N LEU A 277 4.87 15.76 -4.66
CA LEU A 277 4.07 15.05 -3.67
C LEU A 277 3.52 13.74 -4.22
N THR A 278 3.64 12.67 -3.45
CA THR A 278 3.06 11.35 -3.76
C THR A 278 1.87 11.04 -2.88
N GLU A 279 1.84 11.61 -1.66
CA GLU A 279 0.74 11.48 -0.73
C GLU A 279 0.68 12.72 0.17
N VAL A 280 -0.51 13.11 0.60
CA VAL A 280 -0.70 14.23 1.52
C VAL A 280 -1.99 14.06 2.32
N ILE A 281 -1.90 14.24 3.63
CA ILE A 281 -3.03 14.16 4.57
C ILE A 281 -2.93 15.31 5.55
N GLU A 282 -4.06 15.99 5.76
CA GLU A 282 -4.24 16.91 6.86
C GLU A 282 -4.94 16.18 8.02
N SER A 283 -4.34 16.21 9.19
CA SER A 283 -4.90 15.62 10.40
C SER A 283 -4.59 16.50 11.60
N GLN A 284 -5.61 16.83 12.38
CA GLN A 284 -5.49 17.66 13.60
C GLN A 284 -4.75 19.01 13.37
N GLY A 285 -4.98 19.62 12.20
CA GLY A 285 -4.35 20.90 11.83
C GLY A 285 -2.88 20.78 11.42
N GLN A 286 -2.34 19.59 11.30
CA GLN A 286 -1.01 19.30 10.74
C GLN A 286 -1.13 18.64 9.38
N ILE A 287 -0.23 18.98 8.46
CA ILE A 287 -0.20 18.42 7.12
C ILE A 287 1.06 17.57 6.99
N GLU A 288 0.87 16.26 6.91
CA GLU A 288 1.95 15.32 6.64
C GLU A 288 1.88 14.85 5.19
N ALA A 289 3.05 14.63 4.58
CA ALA A 289 3.14 14.23 3.18
C ALA A 289 4.30 13.28 2.94
N LEU A 290 4.19 12.49 1.88
CA LEU A 290 5.31 11.86 1.20
C LEU A 290 5.62 12.63 -0.09
N ALA A 291 6.89 12.86 -0.36
CA ALA A 291 7.35 13.52 -1.56
C ALA A 291 8.61 12.85 -2.12
N VAL A 292 8.65 12.65 -3.43
CA VAL A 292 9.90 12.31 -4.10
C VAL A 292 10.66 13.59 -4.35
N LEU A 293 11.81 13.74 -3.68
CA LEU A 293 12.69 14.91 -3.78
C LEU A 293 14.06 14.53 -4.33
N ASN A 294 14.77 15.51 -4.86
CA ASN A 294 16.21 15.39 -5.07
C ASN A 294 16.89 15.11 -3.70
N VAL A 295 17.85 14.20 -3.69
CA VAL A 295 18.67 13.92 -2.48
C VAL A 295 19.55 15.13 -2.14
N GLU A 296 20.06 15.81 -3.18
CA GLU A 296 20.87 17.02 -3.05
C GLU A 296 20.13 18.22 -3.67
N PRO A 297 20.40 19.44 -3.23
CA PRO A 297 19.88 20.64 -3.87
C PRO A 297 20.19 20.67 -5.37
N ASN A 298 19.20 21.04 -6.18
CA ASN A 298 19.38 21.21 -7.64
C ASN A 298 18.87 22.60 -8.05
N PRO A 299 19.70 23.63 -7.97
CA PRO A 299 19.28 24.99 -8.30
C PRO A 299 18.99 25.19 -9.78
N ALA A 300 19.56 24.36 -10.66
CA ALA A 300 19.51 24.56 -12.11
C ALA A 300 18.33 23.91 -12.85
N GLY A 301 17.51 23.14 -12.17
CA GLY A 301 16.36 22.47 -12.79
C GLY A 301 15.68 21.49 -11.86
N GLY A 302 14.42 21.17 -12.13
CA GLY A 302 13.64 20.24 -11.32
C GLY A 302 12.15 20.32 -11.64
N ASP A 303 11.34 19.65 -10.84
CA ASP A 303 9.89 19.52 -11.04
C ASP A 303 9.10 20.81 -10.68
N ALA A 304 9.76 21.83 -10.10
CA ALA A 304 9.13 23.04 -9.63
C ALA A 304 9.85 24.33 -10.10
N PRO A 305 10.08 24.52 -11.41
CA PRO A 305 10.74 25.74 -11.90
C PRO A 305 9.87 26.96 -11.59
N GLY A 306 10.52 28.01 -11.04
CA GLY A 306 9.84 29.28 -10.74
C GLY A 306 8.86 29.27 -9.56
N LYS A 307 8.67 28.13 -8.86
CA LYS A 307 7.85 28.09 -7.64
C LYS A 307 8.60 28.69 -6.46
N PRO A 308 7.91 29.44 -5.59
CA PRO A 308 8.51 29.92 -4.35
C PRO A 308 8.91 28.73 -3.47
N PRO A 309 9.97 28.88 -2.66
CA PRO A 309 10.37 27.83 -1.73
C PRO A 309 9.32 27.67 -0.63
N VAL A 310 9.19 26.42 -0.17
CA VAL A 310 8.27 26.00 0.89
C VAL A 310 9.10 25.65 2.13
N GLU A 311 8.77 26.23 3.23
CA GLU A 311 9.34 25.87 4.53
C GLU A 311 8.65 24.61 5.05
N ALA A 312 9.25 23.45 4.75
CA ALA A 312 8.77 22.15 5.19
C ALA A 312 9.81 21.50 6.11
N ALA A 313 9.37 20.85 7.17
CA ALA A 313 10.24 20.04 8.00
C ALA A 313 10.32 18.62 7.47
N GLU A 314 11.52 18.07 7.36
CA GLU A 314 11.71 16.66 7.08
C GLU A 314 11.44 15.84 8.33
N LEU A 315 10.61 14.83 8.23
CA LEU A 315 10.26 13.91 9.31
C LEU A 315 10.98 12.56 9.10
N PRO A 316 11.33 11.85 10.19
CA PRO A 316 12.01 10.57 10.07
C PRO A 316 11.13 9.52 9.39
N LEU A 317 11.77 8.67 8.59
CA LEU A 317 11.21 7.42 8.09
C LEU A 317 11.62 6.26 9.01
N PRO A 318 10.84 5.17 9.08
CA PRO A 318 11.19 4.00 9.91
C PRO A 318 12.31 3.13 9.31
N TYR A 319 12.93 3.57 8.22
CA TYR A 319 14.06 2.92 7.55
C TYR A 319 15.10 3.95 7.09
N ASP A 320 16.35 3.51 6.96
CA ASP A 320 17.46 4.39 6.53
C ASP A 320 17.47 4.55 5.00
N LEU A 321 17.45 5.81 4.53
CA LEU A 321 17.54 6.15 3.11
C LEU A 321 18.92 5.86 2.51
N LEU A 322 19.96 5.81 3.34
CA LEU A 322 21.32 5.55 2.89
C LEU A 322 21.61 4.06 2.69
N GLY A 323 20.73 3.13 3.09
CA GLY A 323 20.79 1.71 2.84
C GLY A 323 22.22 1.08 2.90
N PRO A 324 22.36 -0.23 3.03
CA PRO A 324 23.68 -0.86 3.12
C PRO A 324 24.53 -0.71 1.85
N HIS A 325 23.99 -0.23 0.74
CA HIS A 325 24.68 -0.09 -0.57
C HIS A 325 25.21 1.32 -0.86
N VAL A 326 25.10 2.27 0.06
CA VAL A 326 25.58 3.67 -0.15
C VAL A 326 26.78 4.00 0.75
N ARG A 327 27.32 3.03 1.48
CA ARG A 327 28.46 3.23 2.39
C ARG A 327 29.79 2.80 1.76
N GLU A 328 30.01 3.13 0.48
CA GLU A 328 31.37 3.13 -0.10
C GLU A 328 31.59 4.35 -0.97
#